data_676ba4d2e85b3302295d486078386523
#
_entry.id   676ba4d2e85b3302295d486078386523
#
_cell.length_a   1.000
_cell.length_b   1.000
_cell.length_c   1.000
_cell.angle_alpha   90.00
_cell.angle_beta   90.00
_cell.angle_gamma   90.00
#
_symmetry.space_group_name_H-M   'P 1'
#
loop_
_entity.id
_entity.type
_entity.pdbx_description
1 polymer ?
#
loop_
_entity_poly.entity_id
_entity_poly.type
_entity_poly.pdbx_seq_one_letter_code
_entity_poly.pdbx_strand_id
1 'polypeptide(L)'
;MLAALLAESPMTTETAFIASEPGADEPWHIEDSEELYRIKGWGEPYFSINAAGHVTVSPMGERGGSLDLFELVQSLQKRNIQLPLLIRFPDILQNRIERLNACFAKAIARYNYNGVYRGVFPVKCNQQRHLVEALVEFGQPYHFGLEAGSKPELLIALSTLPTTGKKEAAPLLICNGYKDREYVETAMLSRRLGHFTIIVLEQLEELELVIRASQQLGIRPVLGVRAKLSTKGVGRWGDSAGERAKFGLTIPEILQTVERLRRENLLDCLQLLHFHIGSQISAIGVLKDALKEAGQIYTELMALGAPMGYLDVGGGLGVDYDGSKTNFYASVNYTMQNYANDVVAAIKDACMQKNLPVPTLISESGRALTAHQSVLVFDILGTSEVLQDVPTCPTESAHIVLRNLYETYTTIRPENYQEAYHDATQFKDEAIS
;
A
#
# COMPACT_ATOMS: atom_id res chain seq x y z
N MET A 1 32.68 -26.06 45.48
CA MET A 1 32.43 -24.86 46.27
C MET A 1 31.61 -23.87 45.40
N LEU A 2 30.54 -24.38 44.77
CA LEU A 2 29.54 -23.64 43.99
C LEU A 2 28.11 -24.20 44.16
N ALA A 3 27.90 -25.02 45.19
CA ALA A 3 26.61 -25.70 45.41
C ALA A 3 25.95 -25.30 46.75
N ALA A 4 26.34 -24.16 47.33
CA ALA A 4 25.86 -23.73 48.65
C ALA A 4 25.31 -22.30 48.69
N LEU A 5 24.86 -21.76 47.53
CA LEU A 5 24.29 -20.40 47.45
C LEU A 5 22.90 -20.36 46.77
N LEU A 6 22.23 -21.51 46.67
CA LEU A 6 20.87 -21.61 46.15
C LEU A 6 19.91 -22.20 47.20
N ALA A 7 19.97 -21.69 48.43
CA ALA A 7 18.98 -22.04 49.45
C ALA A 7 18.32 -20.76 49.97
N GLU A 8 17.03 -20.64 49.67
CA GLU A 8 15.99 -19.94 50.42
C GLU A 8 16.00 -18.40 50.40
N SER A 9 15.35 -17.85 49.36
CA SER A 9 14.46 -16.69 49.55
C SER A 9 13.13 -17.03 48.94
N PRO A 10 11.99 -16.85 49.62
CA PRO A 10 10.68 -17.04 49.04
C PRO A 10 10.49 -15.92 47.97
N MET A 11 10.36 -16.33 46.72
CA MET A 11 9.93 -15.43 45.66
C MET A 11 8.48 -15.03 45.96
N THR A 12 8.30 -13.89 46.56
CA THR A 12 7.04 -13.15 46.47
C THR A 12 6.95 -12.62 45.04
N THR A 13 6.21 -13.31 44.20
CA THR A 13 5.74 -12.80 42.90
C THR A 13 4.71 -11.70 43.18
N GLU A 14 5.16 -10.53 43.54
CA GLU A 14 4.41 -9.30 43.28
C GLU A 14 4.92 -8.68 41.97
N THR A 15 4.37 -9.16 40.88
CA THR A 15 4.36 -8.42 39.59
C THR A 15 3.48 -7.21 39.83
N ALA A 16 4.07 -6.15 40.31
CA ALA A 16 3.38 -4.84 40.32
C ALA A 16 3.24 -4.32 38.89
N PHE A 17 2.25 -4.84 38.17
CA PHE A 17 1.59 -4.04 37.18
C PHE A 17 0.96 -2.87 37.93
N ILE A 18 1.53 -1.67 37.85
CA ILE A 18 0.85 -0.43 38.19
C ILE A 18 -0.01 -0.03 36.98
N ALA A 19 -0.91 -0.90 36.57
CA ALA A 19 -2.21 -0.49 36.09
C ALA A 19 -3.06 -0.43 37.38
N SER A 20 -3.69 0.69 37.68
CA SER A 20 -4.83 0.69 38.59
C SER A 20 -5.70 -0.49 38.18
N GLU A 21 -5.86 -1.50 39.05
CA GLU A 21 -6.77 -2.58 38.76
C GLU A 21 -8.08 -1.98 38.27
N PRO A 22 -8.59 -2.35 37.10
CA PRO A 22 -9.97 -2.09 36.78
C PRO A 22 -10.74 -2.65 37.95
N GLY A 23 -11.68 -1.89 38.54
CA GLY A 23 -12.33 -2.25 39.79
C GLY A 23 -12.67 -3.73 39.79
N ALA A 24 -12.18 -4.47 40.78
CA ALA A 24 -11.98 -5.92 40.81
C ALA A 24 -13.22 -6.78 40.58
N ASP A 25 -14.34 -6.26 40.08
CA ASP A 25 -15.64 -6.92 40.00
C ASP A 25 -16.39 -6.77 38.65
N GLU A 26 -15.87 -6.11 37.64
CA GLU A 26 -16.58 -6.09 36.35
C GLU A 26 -16.14 -7.26 35.45
N PRO A 27 -17.11 -8.11 35.03
CA PRO A 27 -16.79 -9.24 34.17
C PRO A 27 -16.31 -8.75 32.80
N TRP A 28 -15.29 -9.41 32.20
CA TRP A 28 -14.80 -9.10 30.86
C TRP A 28 -15.89 -9.33 29.81
N HIS A 29 -16.12 -8.32 28.96
CA HIS A 29 -17.11 -8.32 27.89
C HIS A 29 -16.43 -8.40 26.52
N ILE A 30 -17.20 -8.70 25.47
CA ILE A 30 -16.70 -8.78 24.08
C ILE A 30 -16.21 -7.42 23.62
N GLU A 31 -16.90 -6.37 24.06
CA GLU A 31 -16.57 -4.98 23.77
C GLU A 31 -15.16 -4.61 24.26
N ASP A 32 -14.75 -5.13 25.42
CA ASP A 32 -13.40 -4.92 25.96
C ASP A 32 -12.34 -5.56 25.05
N SER A 33 -12.64 -6.75 24.49
CA SER A 33 -11.76 -7.39 23.52
C SER A 33 -11.73 -6.62 22.18
N GLU A 34 -12.88 -6.13 21.69
CA GLU A 34 -12.95 -5.33 20.48
C GLU A 34 -12.15 -4.03 20.61
N GLU A 35 -12.21 -3.38 21.77
CA GLU A 35 -11.46 -2.16 22.08
C GLU A 35 -9.97 -2.44 22.24
N LEU A 36 -9.61 -3.44 23.07
CA LEU A 36 -8.23 -3.81 23.34
C LEU A 36 -7.47 -4.16 22.05
N TYR A 37 -8.05 -5.01 21.19
CA TYR A 37 -7.43 -5.43 19.94
C TYR A 37 -7.77 -4.54 18.75
N ARG A 38 -8.59 -3.51 18.92
CA ARG A 38 -9.06 -2.57 17.90
C ARG A 38 -9.52 -3.25 16.60
N ILE A 39 -10.21 -4.37 16.74
CA ILE A 39 -10.64 -5.19 15.58
C ILE A 39 -11.50 -4.38 14.62
N LYS A 40 -12.40 -3.53 15.13
CA LYS A 40 -13.20 -2.62 14.29
C LYS A 40 -12.34 -1.60 13.53
N GLY A 41 -11.18 -1.21 14.04
CA GLY A 41 -10.27 -0.28 13.38
C GLY A 41 -9.58 -0.90 12.18
N TRP A 42 -8.80 -1.97 12.38
CA TRP A 42 -8.03 -2.61 11.31
C TRP A 42 -8.80 -3.67 10.53
N GLY A 43 -9.81 -4.29 11.16
CA GLY A 43 -10.51 -5.47 10.60
C GLY A 43 -11.68 -5.16 9.71
N GLU A 44 -12.34 -4.00 9.84
CA GLU A 44 -13.52 -3.67 9.05
C GLU A 44 -13.25 -3.67 7.54
N PRO A 45 -14.17 -4.27 6.79
CA PRO A 45 -15.44 -4.92 7.17
C PRO A 45 -15.31 -6.44 7.28
N TYR A 46 -14.11 -7.00 7.40
CA TYR A 46 -13.86 -8.43 7.23
C TYR A 46 -13.76 -9.19 8.54
N PHE A 47 -13.25 -8.56 9.59
CA PHE A 47 -12.97 -9.21 10.88
C PHE A 47 -13.83 -8.61 11.98
N SER A 48 -14.37 -9.47 12.84
CA SER A 48 -15.16 -9.10 14.03
C SER A 48 -15.02 -10.17 15.12
N ILE A 49 -15.61 -9.93 16.29
CA ILE A 49 -15.72 -10.92 17.37
C ILE A 49 -17.19 -11.33 17.50
N ASN A 50 -17.48 -12.63 17.60
CA ASN A 50 -18.83 -13.13 17.79
C ASN A 50 -19.22 -13.24 19.27
N ALA A 51 -20.46 -13.62 19.55
CA ALA A 51 -20.98 -13.77 20.91
C ALA A 51 -20.27 -14.84 21.76
N ALA A 52 -19.48 -15.73 21.17
CA ALA A 52 -18.64 -16.70 21.86
C ALA A 52 -17.23 -16.18 22.18
N GLY A 53 -16.91 -14.92 21.80
CA GLY A 53 -15.57 -14.35 21.95
C GLY A 53 -14.58 -14.77 20.85
N HIS A 54 -15.04 -15.44 19.79
CA HIS A 54 -14.18 -15.91 18.72
C HIS A 54 -14.04 -14.87 17.61
N VAL A 55 -12.86 -14.76 17.01
CA VAL A 55 -12.64 -13.95 15.81
C VAL A 55 -13.35 -14.59 14.62
N THR A 56 -14.14 -13.80 13.94
CA THR A 56 -14.86 -14.22 12.71
C THR A 56 -14.36 -13.48 11.50
N VAL A 57 -14.48 -14.12 10.34
CA VAL A 57 -14.14 -13.54 9.03
C VAL A 57 -15.36 -13.53 8.13
N SER A 58 -15.73 -12.35 7.61
CA SER A 58 -16.78 -12.12 6.61
C SER A 58 -16.11 -11.68 5.30
N PRO A 59 -15.71 -12.60 4.41
CA PRO A 59 -14.85 -12.27 3.26
C PRO A 59 -15.45 -11.27 2.27
N MET A 60 -16.78 -11.23 2.17
CA MET A 60 -17.53 -10.27 1.34
C MET A 60 -18.05 -9.07 2.14
N GLY A 61 -17.55 -8.86 3.36
CA GLY A 61 -18.04 -7.83 4.27
C GLY A 61 -19.48 -8.09 4.71
N GLU A 62 -20.36 -7.09 4.55
CA GLU A 62 -21.78 -7.20 4.91
C GLU A 62 -22.57 -8.15 3.99
N ARG A 63 -22.03 -8.52 2.83
CA ARG A 63 -22.64 -9.44 1.87
C ARG A 63 -22.08 -10.84 2.06
N GLY A 64 -22.89 -11.77 2.50
CA GLY A 64 -22.50 -13.16 2.62
C GLY A 64 -22.40 -13.68 4.04
N GLY A 65 -21.80 -14.85 4.21
CA GLY A 65 -21.63 -15.52 5.48
C GLY A 65 -20.39 -15.07 6.26
N SER A 66 -20.37 -15.45 7.54
CA SER A 66 -19.23 -15.30 8.44
C SER A 66 -18.68 -16.67 8.81
N LEU A 67 -17.36 -16.79 8.92
CA LEU A 67 -16.64 -18.00 9.33
C LEU A 67 -15.99 -17.76 10.68
N ASP A 68 -16.26 -18.64 11.64
CA ASP A 68 -15.58 -18.67 12.94
C ASP A 68 -14.19 -19.29 12.79
N LEU A 69 -13.14 -18.50 13.07
CA LEU A 69 -11.75 -18.98 12.91
C LEU A 69 -11.36 -20.00 13.95
N PHE A 70 -11.87 -19.91 15.17
CA PHE A 70 -11.55 -20.86 16.23
C PHE A 70 -12.15 -22.24 15.93
N GLU A 71 -13.41 -22.29 15.52
CA GLU A 71 -14.06 -23.54 15.11
C GLU A 71 -13.41 -24.15 13.89
N LEU A 72 -12.99 -23.32 12.92
CA LEU A 72 -12.25 -23.77 11.75
C LEU A 72 -10.93 -24.44 12.15
N VAL A 73 -10.13 -23.78 13.00
CA VAL A 73 -8.84 -24.30 13.45
C VAL A 73 -9.02 -25.62 14.20
N GLN A 74 -9.98 -25.70 15.11
CA GLN A 74 -10.30 -26.96 15.81
C GLN A 74 -10.70 -28.08 14.84
N SER A 75 -11.49 -27.77 13.83
CA SER A 75 -11.88 -28.74 12.80
C SER A 75 -10.68 -29.23 11.99
N LEU A 76 -9.73 -28.36 11.66
CA LEU A 76 -8.51 -28.70 10.95
C LEU A 76 -7.59 -29.59 11.81
N GLN A 77 -7.42 -29.27 13.10
CA GLN A 77 -6.64 -30.07 14.04
C GLN A 77 -7.21 -31.49 14.21
N LYS A 78 -8.55 -31.65 14.27
CA LYS A 78 -9.20 -32.97 14.28
C LYS A 78 -8.90 -33.79 13.00
N ARG A 79 -8.53 -33.12 11.90
CA ARG A 79 -8.09 -33.72 10.63
C ARG A 79 -6.58 -33.87 10.51
N ASN A 80 -5.84 -33.77 11.65
CA ASN A 80 -4.38 -33.84 11.73
C ASN A 80 -3.63 -32.73 10.97
N ILE A 81 -4.26 -31.59 10.73
CA ILE A 81 -3.60 -30.39 10.20
C ILE A 81 -3.20 -29.54 11.41
N GLN A 82 -1.90 -29.40 11.65
CA GLN A 82 -1.34 -28.73 12.82
C GLN A 82 -1.02 -27.26 12.55
N LEU A 83 -0.80 -26.49 13.62
CA LEU A 83 -0.28 -25.13 13.58
C LEU A 83 1.24 -25.13 13.24
N PRO A 84 1.76 -24.07 12.60
CA PRO A 84 1.07 -22.85 12.18
C PRO A 84 0.23 -23.03 10.92
N LEU A 85 -0.86 -22.26 10.79
CA LEU A 85 -1.76 -22.28 9.65
C LEU A 85 -1.77 -20.91 8.95
N LEU A 86 -1.58 -20.90 7.64
CA LEU A 86 -1.83 -19.72 6.82
C LEU A 86 -3.14 -19.92 6.04
N ILE A 87 -4.18 -19.22 6.46
CA ILE A 87 -5.51 -19.29 5.88
C ILE A 87 -5.69 -18.13 4.91
N ARG A 88 -6.22 -18.38 3.71
CA ARG A 88 -6.43 -17.37 2.67
C ARG A 88 -7.90 -17.27 2.29
N PHE A 89 -8.34 -16.04 2.04
CA PHE A 89 -9.71 -15.69 1.66
C PHE A 89 -9.73 -14.93 0.33
N PRO A 90 -9.78 -15.63 -0.81
CA PRO A 90 -9.79 -14.98 -2.13
C PRO A 90 -10.93 -13.98 -2.33
N ASP A 91 -12.10 -14.24 -1.72
CA ASP A 91 -13.25 -13.35 -1.81
C ASP A 91 -12.96 -11.94 -1.23
N ILE A 92 -12.03 -11.83 -0.29
CA ILE A 92 -11.56 -10.52 0.19
C ILE A 92 -10.87 -9.74 -0.94
N LEU A 93 -10.10 -10.40 -1.82
CA LEU A 93 -9.49 -9.74 -2.97
C LEU A 93 -10.56 -9.17 -3.91
N GLN A 94 -11.60 -9.97 -4.19
CA GLN A 94 -12.74 -9.52 -4.99
C GLN A 94 -13.39 -8.29 -4.37
N ASN A 95 -13.75 -8.35 -3.10
CA ASN A 95 -14.40 -7.25 -2.39
C ASN A 95 -13.50 -5.98 -2.37
N ARG A 96 -12.18 -6.13 -2.19
CA ARG A 96 -11.23 -5.01 -2.20
C ARG A 96 -11.16 -4.34 -3.57
N ILE A 97 -11.14 -5.11 -4.67
CA ILE A 97 -11.18 -4.58 -6.05
C ILE A 97 -12.49 -3.82 -6.26
N GLU A 98 -13.63 -4.40 -5.90
CA GLU A 98 -14.95 -3.77 -6.01
C GLU A 98 -15.01 -2.44 -5.24
N ARG A 99 -14.54 -2.42 -3.98
CA ARG A 99 -14.53 -1.23 -3.13
C ARG A 99 -13.64 -0.13 -3.68
N LEU A 100 -12.45 -0.46 -4.16
CA LEU A 100 -11.53 0.51 -4.74
C LEU A 100 -12.14 1.16 -5.98
N ASN A 101 -12.71 0.36 -6.88
CA ASN A 101 -13.38 0.87 -8.07
C ASN A 101 -14.64 1.69 -7.73
N ALA A 102 -15.42 1.27 -6.73
CA ALA A 102 -16.57 2.02 -6.26
C ALA A 102 -16.19 3.38 -5.67
N CYS A 103 -15.08 3.47 -4.92
CA CYS A 103 -14.57 4.74 -4.38
C CYS A 103 -14.19 5.71 -5.51
N PHE A 104 -13.47 5.23 -6.53
CA PHE A 104 -13.14 6.05 -7.69
C PHE A 104 -14.37 6.43 -8.51
N ALA A 105 -15.33 5.51 -8.72
CA ALA A 105 -16.57 5.83 -9.42
C ALA A 105 -17.37 6.93 -8.71
N LYS A 106 -17.47 6.87 -7.37
CA LYS A 106 -18.10 7.93 -6.55
C LYS A 106 -17.36 9.26 -6.67
N ALA A 107 -16.02 9.24 -6.65
CA ALA A 107 -15.21 10.44 -6.81
C ALA A 107 -15.37 11.05 -8.22
N ILE A 108 -15.31 10.25 -9.27
CA ILE A 108 -15.52 10.66 -10.67
C ILE A 108 -16.88 11.33 -10.84
N ALA A 109 -17.95 10.71 -10.31
CA ALA A 109 -19.29 11.28 -10.35
C ALA A 109 -19.37 12.58 -9.54
N ARG A 110 -18.83 12.62 -8.31
CA ARG A 110 -18.85 13.79 -7.42
C ARG A 110 -18.21 15.01 -8.04
N TYR A 111 -17.08 14.82 -8.71
CA TYR A 111 -16.32 15.92 -9.30
C TYR A 111 -16.62 16.14 -10.79
N ASN A 112 -17.59 15.44 -11.40
CA ASN A 112 -17.86 15.50 -12.83
C ASN A 112 -16.57 15.33 -13.66
N TYR A 113 -15.81 14.27 -13.38
CA TYR A 113 -14.56 13.96 -14.07
C TYR A 113 -14.87 13.18 -15.35
N ASN A 114 -14.52 13.73 -16.51
CA ASN A 114 -14.83 13.15 -17.84
C ASN A 114 -13.83 12.06 -18.27
N GLY A 115 -13.11 11.46 -17.35
CA GLY A 115 -12.21 10.34 -17.56
C GLY A 115 -12.67 9.10 -16.82
N VAL A 116 -11.83 8.06 -16.86
CA VAL A 116 -12.09 6.78 -16.18
C VAL A 116 -10.96 6.44 -15.22
N TYR A 117 -11.23 5.50 -14.32
CA TYR A 117 -10.23 4.89 -13.45
C TYR A 117 -9.95 3.45 -13.88
N ARG A 118 -8.69 3.03 -13.84
CA ARG A 118 -8.25 1.66 -14.08
C ARG A 118 -7.23 1.26 -13.02
N GLY A 119 -7.57 0.32 -12.15
CA GLY A 119 -6.64 -0.23 -11.17
C GLY A 119 -5.62 -1.16 -11.81
N VAL A 120 -4.43 -1.21 -11.24
CA VAL A 120 -3.35 -2.09 -11.65
C VAL A 120 -2.73 -2.73 -10.40
N PHE A 121 -2.49 -4.04 -10.44
CA PHE A 121 -1.84 -4.74 -9.33
C PHE A 121 -0.35 -4.92 -9.59
N PRO A 122 0.52 -4.37 -8.72
CA PRO A 122 1.96 -4.60 -8.82
C PRO A 122 2.31 -6.02 -8.34
N VAL A 123 2.78 -6.86 -9.27
CA VAL A 123 3.06 -8.29 -9.02
C VAL A 123 4.07 -8.48 -7.88
N LYS A 124 5.02 -7.54 -7.72
CA LYS A 124 6.00 -7.52 -6.60
C LYS A 124 5.39 -7.61 -5.21
N CYS A 125 4.14 -7.18 -5.02
CA CYS A 125 3.48 -7.23 -3.72
C CYS A 125 3.17 -8.66 -3.28
N ASN A 126 2.75 -9.52 -4.21
CA ASN A 126 2.57 -10.94 -3.98
C ASN A 126 2.54 -11.69 -5.33
N GLN A 127 3.55 -12.50 -5.58
CA GLN A 127 3.77 -13.22 -6.84
C GLN A 127 3.13 -14.62 -6.87
N GLN A 128 2.38 -14.98 -5.84
CA GLN A 128 1.76 -16.31 -5.78
C GLN A 128 0.73 -16.47 -6.90
N ARG A 129 0.88 -17.54 -7.67
CA ARG A 129 0.08 -17.80 -8.86
C ARG A 129 -1.43 -17.68 -8.61
N HIS A 130 -1.94 -18.38 -7.60
CA HIS A 130 -3.37 -18.37 -7.28
C HIS A 130 -3.90 -16.98 -6.91
N LEU A 131 -3.06 -16.11 -6.34
CA LEU A 131 -3.44 -14.73 -6.00
C LEU A 131 -3.48 -13.86 -7.26
N VAL A 132 -2.46 -13.96 -8.13
CA VAL A 132 -2.43 -13.17 -9.38
C VAL A 132 -3.57 -13.60 -10.31
N GLU A 133 -3.82 -14.91 -10.45
CA GLU A 133 -4.95 -15.44 -11.22
C GLU A 133 -6.30 -14.93 -10.68
N ALA A 134 -6.51 -14.98 -9.35
CA ALA A 134 -7.73 -14.47 -8.71
C ALA A 134 -7.92 -12.96 -8.94
N LEU A 135 -6.85 -12.16 -8.81
CA LEU A 135 -6.92 -10.72 -9.08
C LEU A 135 -7.29 -10.40 -10.52
N VAL A 136 -6.75 -11.16 -11.48
CA VAL A 136 -7.08 -10.99 -12.90
C VAL A 136 -8.53 -11.39 -13.16
N GLU A 137 -9.00 -12.52 -12.61
CA GLU A 137 -10.38 -13.00 -12.75
C GLU A 137 -11.38 -11.99 -12.16
N PHE A 138 -11.23 -11.63 -10.89
CA PHE A 138 -12.12 -10.67 -10.21
C PHE A 138 -12.02 -9.26 -10.77
N GLY A 139 -10.89 -8.92 -11.37
CA GLY A 139 -10.63 -7.63 -11.98
C GLY A 139 -11.23 -7.44 -13.39
N GLN A 140 -11.69 -8.52 -14.05
CA GLN A 140 -12.21 -8.46 -15.43
C GLN A 140 -13.30 -7.40 -15.64
N PRO A 141 -14.32 -7.27 -14.77
CA PRO A 141 -15.36 -6.26 -14.96
C PRO A 141 -14.86 -4.82 -14.94
N TYR A 142 -13.66 -4.59 -14.36
CA TYR A 142 -13.05 -3.28 -14.18
C TYR A 142 -11.87 -3.04 -15.12
N HIS A 143 -11.60 -3.96 -16.06
CA HIS A 143 -10.41 -3.93 -16.90
C HIS A 143 -9.10 -3.78 -16.09
N PHE A 144 -9.08 -4.44 -14.93
CA PHE A 144 -7.98 -4.36 -13.97
C PHE A 144 -6.71 -4.98 -14.54
N GLY A 145 -5.60 -4.25 -14.44
CA GLY A 145 -4.33 -4.61 -15.04
C GLY A 145 -3.29 -5.15 -14.06
N LEU A 146 -2.10 -5.41 -14.58
CA LEU A 146 -0.92 -5.79 -13.80
C LEU A 146 0.24 -4.84 -14.04
N GLU A 147 1.08 -4.64 -13.00
CA GLU A 147 2.37 -3.98 -13.13
C GLU A 147 3.49 -5.00 -12.92
N ALA A 148 4.49 -4.91 -13.76
CA ALA A 148 5.69 -5.75 -13.74
C ALA A 148 6.93 -4.86 -13.61
N GLY A 149 7.71 -5.05 -12.54
CA GLY A 149 8.96 -4.33 -12.29
C GLY A 149 10.22 -5.14 -12.62
N SER A 150 10.07 -6.37 -13.18
CA SER A 150 11.17 -7.25 -13.55
C SER A 150 10.76 -8.19 -14.68
N LYS A 151 11.76 -8.83 -15.35
CA LYS A 151 11.48 -9.83 -16.41
C LYS A 151 10.61 -11.00 -15.94
N PRO A 152 10.87 -11.65 -14.80
CA PRO A 152 9.98 -12.69 -14.30
C PRO A 152 8.53 -12.21 -14.06
N GLU A 153 8.35 -11.01 -13.52
CA GLU A 153 7.02 -10.43 -13.32
C GLU A 153 6.32 -10.14 -14.64
N LEU A 154 7.07 -9.68 -15.66
CA LEU A 154 6.54 -9.48 -17.00
C LEU A 154 6.03 -10.81 -17.59
N LEU A 155 6.76 -11.90 -17.43
CA LEU A 155 6.33 -13.23 -17.90
C LEU A 155 5.09 -13.73 -17.14
N ILE A 156 5.02 -13.49 -15.83
CA ILE A 156 3.81 -13.78 -15.03
C ILE A 156 2.62 -13.00 -15.59
N ALA A 157 2.78 -11.70 -15.82
CA ALA A 157 1.71 -10.87 -16.34
C ALA A 157 1.25 -11.30 -17.75
N LEU A 158 2.18 -11.61 -18.64
CA LEU A 158 1.88 -12.08 -19.99
C LEU A 158 1.15 -13.44 -20.01
N SER A 159 1.46 -14.31 -19.05
CA SER A 159 0.81 -15.63 -18.95
C SER A 159 -0.58 -15.57 -18.32
N THR A 160 -0.91 -14.48 -17.58
CA THR A 160 -2.12 -14.40 -16.76
C THR A 160 -3.14 -13.43 -17.34
N LEU A 161 -2.69 -12.28 -17.89
CA LEU A 161 -3.60 -11.27 -18.44
C LEU A 161 -4.27 -11.77 -19.73
N PRO A 162 -5.60 -11.64 -19.85
CA PRO A 162 -6.28 -11.97 -21.09
C PRO A 162 -5.90 -11.00 -22.21
N THR A 163 -5.80 -11.51 -23.41
CA THR A 163 -5.66 -10.72 -24.62
C THR A 163 -7.05 -10.42 -25.20
N THR A 164 -7.31 -9.17 -25.50
CA THR A 164 -8.58 -8.74 -26.11
C THR A 164 -8.29 -8.08 -27.43
N GLY A 165 -9.11 -8.35 -28.44
CA GLY A 165 -8.98 -7.70 -29.76
C GLY A 165 -9.32 -6.20 -29.77
N LYS A 166 -9.78 -5.63 -28.63
CA LYS A 166 -10.20 -4.23 -28.51
C LYS A 166 -9.31 -3.51 -27.48
N LYS A 167 -8.59 -2.51 -27.91
CA LYS A 167 -7.66 -1.71 -27.09
C LYS A 167 -8.35 -1.10 -25.84
N GLU A 168 -9.57 -0.61 -25.99
CA GLU A 168 -10.31 0.07 -24.93
C GLU A 168 -10.75 -0.89 -23.80
N ALA A 169 -10.91 -2.17 -24.13
CA ALA A 169 -11.31 -3.21 -23.18
C ALA A 169 -10.12 -4.03 -22.64
N ALA A 170 -8.92 -3.84 -23.19
CA ALA A 170 -7.74 -4.58 -22.75
C ALA A 170 -7.28 -4.13 -21.35
N PRO A 171 -6.99 -5.05 -20.42
CA PRO A 171 -6.33 -4.71 -19.17
C PRO A 171 -4.95 -4.12 -19.44
N LEU A 172 -4.53 -3.16 -18.59
CA LEU A 172 -3.24 -2.52 -18.73
C LEU A 172 -2.11 -3.44 -18.26
N LEU A 173 -1.01 -3.47 -19.00
CA LEU A 173 0.26 -4.02 -18.55
C LEU A 173 1.26 -2.89 -18.41
N ILE A 174 1.55 -2.49 -17.18
CA ILE A 174 2.49 -1.41 -16.87
C ILE A 174 3.86 -2.03 -16.61
N CYS A 175 4.87 -1.60 -17.37
CA CYS A 175 6.23 -2.09 -17.27
C CYS A 175 7.12 -1.05 -16.59
N ASN A 176 7.26 -1.18 -15.26
CA ASN A 176 8.13 -0.40 -14.40
C ASN A 176 9.49 -1.09 -14.18
N GLY A 177 10.27 -0.60 -13.21
CA GLY A 177 11.55 -1.16 -12.81
C GLY A 177 12.67 -0.91 -13.82
N TYR A 178 13.87 -1.36 -13.48
CA TYR A 178 15.04 -1.30 -14.37
C TYR A 178 14.85 -2.26 -15.57
N LYS A 179 15.11 -1.75 -16.78
CA LYS A 179 14.88 -2.50 -18.01
C LYS A 179 16.18 -2.66 -18.79
N ASP A 180 16.52 -3.90 -19.05
CA ASP A 180 17.53 -4.25 -20.03
C ASP A 180 16.88 -4.47 -21.42
N ARG A 181 17.73 -4.77 -22.40
CA ARG A 181 17.29 -5.00 -23.78
C ARG A 181 16.22 -6.08 -23.89
N GLU A 182 16.42 -7.24 -23.22
CA GLU A 182 15.48 -8.37 -23.31
C GLU A 182 14.12 -8.03 -22.70
N TYR A 183 14.12 -7.27 -21.60
CA TYR A 183 12.88 -6.78 -21.01
C TYR A 183 12.11 -5.89 -21.99
N VAL A 184 12.78 -4.91 -22.60
CA VAL A 184 12.16 -3.97 -23.56
C VAL A 184 11.63 -4.71 -24.78
N GLU A 185 12.43 -5.60 -25.37
CA GLU A 185 12.01 -6.41 -26.53
C GLU A 185 10.80 -7.28 -26.20
N THR A 186 10.78 -7.95 -25.04
CA THR A 186 9.65 -8.77 -24.59
C THR A 186 8.38 -7.91 -24.38
N ALA A 187 8.51 -6.76 -23.71
CA ALA A 187 7.40 -5.83 -23.50
C ALA A 187 6.85 -5.29 -24.84
N MET A 188 7.69 -5.04 -25.82
CA MET A 188 7.24 -4.60 -27.15
C MET A 188 6.57 -5.72 -27.94
N LEU A 189 7.12 -6.95 -27.88
CA LEU A 189 6.55 -8.12 -28.56
C LEU A 189 5.18 -8.50 -27.98
N SER A 190 4.94 -8.26 -26.69
CA SER A 190 3.65 -8.52 -26.06
C SER A 190 2.49 -7.79 -26.75
N ARG A 191 2.77 -6.64 -27.37
CA ARG A 191 1.77 -5.89 -28.14
C ARG A 191 1.30 -6.61 -29.40
N ARG A 192 2.20 -7.42 -30.04
CA ARG A 192 1.81 -8.32 -31.14
C ARG A 192 0.92 -9.46 -30.67
N LEU A 193 1.04 -9.84 -29.39
CA LEU A 193 0.17 -10.83 -28.76
C LEU A 193 -1.18 -10.26 -28.33
N GLY A 194 -1.40 -8.94 -28.50
CA GLY A 194 -2.66 -8.29 -28.16
C GLY A 194 -2.74 -7.67 -26.77
N HIS A 195 -1.64 -7.63 -26.01
CA HIS A 195 -1.59 -6.93 -24.73
C HIS A 195 -1.47 -5.40 -24.92
N PHE A 196 -2.13 -4.65 -24.04
CA PHE A 196 -1.95 -3.21 -23.98
C PHE A 196 -0.82 -2.84 -23.00
N THR A 197 0.39 -2.89 -23.50
CA THR A 197 1.63 -2.71 -22.71
C THR A 197 2.12 -1.27 -22.82
N ILE A 198 2.39 -0.65 -21.66
CA ILE A 198 3.00 0.67 -21.50
C ILE A 198 4.37 0.49 -20.83
N ILE A 199 5.44 0.93 -21.49
CA ILE A 199 6.80 0.90 -20.96
C ILE A 199 7.07 2.23 -20.27
N VAL A 200 7.28 2.20 -18.95
CA VAL A 200 7.55 3.40 -18.15
C VAL A 200 9.05 3.59 -17.99
N LEU A 201 9.58 4.66 -18.53
CA LEU A 201 11.00 4.99 -18.44
C LEU A 201 11.35 5.46 -17.02
N GLU A 202 12.27 4.77 -16.38
CA GLU A 202 12.77 5.08 -15.04
C GLU A 202 14.23 5.55 -15.04
N GLN A 203 14.94 5.36 -16.14
CA GLN A 203 16.29 5.87 -16.40
C GLN A 203 16.39 6.34 -17.85
N LEU A 204 17.23 7.36 -18.08
CA LEU A 204 17.34 7.97 -19.40
C LEU A 204 17.91 7.00 -20.46
N GLU A 205 18.79 6.10 -20.04
CA GLU A 205 19.39 5.07 -20.91
C GLU A 205 18.36 4.10 -21.49
N GLU A 206 17.26 3.87 -20.79
CA GLU A 206 16.18 2.98 -21.26
C GLU A 206 15.52 3.51 -22.55
N LEU A 207 15.51 4.83 -22.74
CA LEU A 207 14.97 5.45 -23.96
C LEU A 207 15.69 4.96 -25.22
N GLU A 208 17.01 4.86 -25.19
CA GLU A 208 17.78 4.38 -26.34
C GLU A 208 17.54 2.89 -26.62
N LEU A 209 17.32 2.07 -25.57
CA LEU A 209 16.93 0.67 -25.73
C LEU A 209 15.57 0.55 -26.42
N VAL A 210 14.60 1.37 -26.02
CA VAL A 210 13.26 1.38 -26.63
C VAL A 210 13.30 1.84 -28.07
N ILE A 211 14.04 2.91 -28.40
CA ILE A 211 14.15 3.42 -29.77
C ILE A 211 14.75 2.33 -30.68
N ARG A 212 15.85 1.70 -30.25
CA ARG A 212 16.48 0.62 -31.02
C ARG A 212 15.54 -0.58 -31.21
N ALA A 213 14.88 -1.01 -30.13
CA ALA A 213 13.92 -2.12 -30.23
C ALA A 213 12.73 -1.77 -31.15
N SER A 214 12.24 -0.53 -31.09
CA SER A 214 11.18 -0.04 -31.99
C SER A 214 11.58 -0.14 -33.47
N GLN A 215 12.79 0.30 -33.80
CA GLN A 215 13.34 0.23 -35.16
C GLN A 215 13.55 -1.21 -35.62
N GLN A 216 14.16 -2.07 -34.77
CA GLN A 216 14.45 -3.45 -35.09
C GLN A 216 13.21 -4.33 -35.26
N LEU A 217 12.22 -4.15 -34.40
CA LEU A 217 11.00 -4.96 -34.40
C LEU A 217 9.90 -4.38 -35.31
N GLY A 218 10.03 -3.12 -35.73
CA GLY A 218 8.98 -2.43 -36.49
C GLY A 218 7.70 -2.24 -35.64
N ILE A 219 7.83 -2.07 -34.32
CA ILE A 219 6.70 -1.87 -33.40
C ILE A 219 6.80 -0.48 -32.80
N ARG A 220 5.73 0.31 -32.87
CA ARG A 220 5.66 1.59 -32.14
C ARG A 220 5.32 1.30 -30.68
N PRO A 221 6.11 1.78 -29.71
CA PRO A 221 5.82 1.58 -28.29
C PRO A 221 4.61 2.42 -27.82
N VAL A 222 4.09 2.14 -26.64
CA VAL A 222 3.39 3.11 -25.80
C VAL A 222 4.28 3.36 -24.59
N LEU A 223 4.60 4.61 -24.34
CA LEU A 223 5.60 5.01 -23.36
C LEU A 223 4.97 5.80 -22.22
N GLY A 224 5.55 5.63 -21.05
CA GLY A 224 5.39 6.50 -19.92
C GLY A 224 6.74 7.03 -19.44
N VAL A 225 6.72 8.10 -18.68
CA VAL A 225 7.87 8.57 -17.90
C VAL A 225 7.52 8.55 -16.42
N ARG A 226 8.44 8.05 -15.58
CA ARG A 226 8.33 8.19 -14.13
C ARG A 226 9.02 9.47 -13.70
N ALA A 227 8.25 10.41 -13.12
CA ALA A 227 8.80 11.66 -12.60
C ALA A 227 9.34 11.48 -11.18
N LYS A 228 10.54 11.99 -10.91
CA LYS A 228 11.01 12.26 -9.56
C LYS A 228 10.35 13.54 -9.08
N LEU A 229 9.51 13.44 -8.05
CA LEU A 229 8.86 14.58 -7.45
C LEU A 229 9.75 15.20 -6.37
N SER A 230 9.62 16.50 -6.15
CA SER A 230 10.29 17.21 -5.04
C SER A 230 9.66 16.85 -3.69
N THR A 231 8.39 16.45 -3.70
CA THR A 231 7.66 16.00 -2.52
C THR A 231 8.33 14.78 -1.90
N LYS A 232 8.73 14.91 -0.65
CA LYS A 232 9.35 13.81 0.12
C LYS A 232 8.26 12.90 0.69
N GLY A 233 8.43 11.60 0.55
CA GLY A 233 7.66 10.61 1.27
C GLY A 233 7.91 10.72 2.78
N VAL A 234 6.88 10.48 3.59
CA VAL A 234 6.99 10.39 5.05
C VAL A 234 6.86 8.92 5.45
N GLY A 235 7.61 8.47 6.46
CA GLY A 235 7.57 7.13 7.00
C GLY A 235 8.78 6.27 6.65
N ARG A 236 8.75 5.00 7.05
CA ARG A 236 9.86 4.03 6.96
C ARG A 236 10.46 3.86 5.54
N TRP A 237 9.73 4.24 4.50
CA TRP A 237 10.13 4.13 3.09
C TRP A 237 10.26 5.50 2.40
N GLY A 238 10.33 6.59 3.19
CA GLY A 238 10.44 7.96 2.68
C GLY A 238 11.68 8.20 1.79
N ASP A 239 12.78 7.51 2.06
CA ASP A 239 14.04 7.62 1.29
C ASP A 239 13.92 7.04 -0.15
N SER A 240 12.87 6.32 -0.48
CA SER A 240 12.63 5.80 -1.83
C SER A 240 11.95 6.79 -2.77
N ALA A 241 11.59 7.97 -2.28
CA ALA A 241 10.96 9.06 -3.03
C ALA A 241 11.79 10.35 -2.99
N GLY A 242 11.44 11.34 -3.82
CA GLY A 242 12.14 12.62 -3.91
C GLY A 242 13.28 12.62 -4.93
N GLU A 243 14.01 13.72 -5.02
CA GLU A 243 15.09 13.93 -6.02
C GLU A 243 16.23 12.90 -5.95
N ARG A 244 16.48 12.34 -4.77
CA ARG A 244 17.52 11.29 -4.55
C ARG A 244 16.99 9.87 -4.78
N ALA A 245 15.74 9.71 -5.21
CA ALA A 245 15.18 8.40 -5.51
C ALA A 245 16.04 7.66 -6.55
N LYS A 246 16.21 6.34 -6.35
CA LYS A 246 16.96 5.47 -7.26
C LYS A 246 16.37 5.45 -8.67
N PHE A 247 15.04 5.53 -8.77
CA PHE A 247 14.29 5.42 -10.00
C PHE A 247 13.50 6.69 -10.30
N GLY A 248 13.25 6.91 -11.58
CA GLY A 248 12.53 8.05 -12.12
C GLY A 248 13.46 9.07 -12.76
N LEU A 249 12.91 9.94 -13.56
CA LEU A 249 13.59 10.99 -14.29
C LEU A 249 13.39 12.34 -13.60
N THR A 250 14.43 13.14 -13.55
CA THR A 250 14.36 14.55 -13.19
C THR A 250 13.67 15.36 -14.29
N ILE A 251 13.22 16.58 -14.00
CA ILE A 251 12.60 17.44 -15.01
C ILE A 251 13.52 17.68 -16.23
N PRO A 252 14.83 17.95 -16.08
CA PRO A 252 15.74 18.03 -17.22
C PRO A 252 15.78 16.74 -18.06
N GLU A 253 15.80 15.57 -17.44
CA GLU A 253 15.80 14.28 -18.14
C GLU A 253 14.47 14.01 -18.87
N ILE A 254 13.35 14.43 -18.29
CA ILE A 254 12.03 14.38 -18.96
C ILE A 254 12.03 15.25 -20.19
N LEU A 255 12.56 16.48 -20.12
CA LEU A 255 12.68 17.37 -21.28
C LEU A 255 13.61 16.79 -22.35
N GLN A 256 14.72 16.18 -21.97
CA GLN A 256 15.60 15.46 -22.91
C GLN A 256 14.86 14.29 -23.58
N THR A 257 14.06 13.55 -22.82
CA THR A 257 13.22 12.45 -23.35
C THR A 257 12.25 12.96 -24.40
N VAL A 258 11.51 14.04 -24.11
CA VAL A 258 10.57 14.67 -25.06
C VAL A 258 11.29 15.09 -26.35
N GLU A 259 12.42 15.77 -26.22
CA GLU A 259 13.18 16.26 -27.39
C GLU A 259 13.77 15.09 -28.20
N ARG A 260 14.25 14.04 -27.54
CA ARG A 260 14.79 12.85 -28.20
C ARG A 260 13.69 12.09 -28.96
N LEU A 261 12.51 11.91 -28.33
CA LEU A 261 11.34 11.28 -28.99
C LEU A 261 10.84 12.13 -30.18
N ARG A 262 10.87 13.45 -30.08
CA ARG A 262 10.49 14.33 -31.19
C ARG A 262 11.40 14.16 -32.41
N ARG A 263 12.71 14.05 -32.22
CA ARG A 263 13.69 13.80 -33.29
C ARG A 263 13.48 12.45 -33.98
N GLU A 264 13.00 11.44 -33.26
CA GLU A 264 12.72 10.11 -33.81
C GLU A 264 11.29 9.95 -34.37
N ASN A 265 10.47 11.00 -34.37
CA ASN A 265 9.04 10.95 -34.72
C ASN A 265 8.26 9.93 -33.83
N LEU A 266 8.60 9.86 -32.56
CA LEU A 266 7.99 8.98 -31.56
C LEU A 266 7.34 9.74 -30.39
N LEU A 267 7.22 11.07 -30.46
CA LEU A 267 6.63 11.87 -29.38
C LEU A 267 5.16 11.48 -29.12
N ASP A 268 4.43 11.07 -30.14
CA ASP A 268 3.07 10.55 -30.04
C ASP A 268 2.97 9.21 -29.26
N CYS A 269 4.09 8.55 -29.06
CA CYS A 269 4.17 7.35 -28.22
C CYS A 269 4.18 7.66 -26.73
N LEU A 270 4.55 8.87 -26.30
CA LEU A 270 4.57 9.29 -24.89
C LEU A 270 3.16 9.64 -24.42
N GLN A 271 2.54 8.73 -23.66
CA GLN A 271 1.12 8.81 -23.31
C GLN A 271 0.85 8.71 -21.79
N LEU A 272 1.84 8.36 -20.96
CA LEU A 272 1.64 8.14 -19.53
C LEU A 272 2.67 8.94 -18.70
N LEU A 273 2.16 9.60 -17.67
CA LEU A 273 2.98 10.06 -16.55
C LEU A 273 2.78 9.14 -15.36
N HIS A 274 3.87 8.65 -14.78
CA HIS A 274 3.89 7.87 -13.55
C HIS A 274 4.70 8.60 -12.46
N PHE A 275 4.26 8.47 -11.22
CA PHE A 275 5.07 8.82 -10.06
C PHE A 275 4.81 7.84 -8.90
N HIS A 276 5.76 7.75 -7.97
CA HIS A 276 5.63 6.90 -6.80
C HIS A 276 6.24 7.58 -5.57
N ILE A 277 5.42 7.83 -4.56
CA ILE A 277 5.80 8.58 -3.36
C ILE A 277 6.17 7.68 -2.18
N GLY A 278 6.23 6.38 -2.39
CA GLY A 278 6.57 5.39 -1.36
C GLY A 278 5.46 4.38 -1.09
N SER A 279 5.67 3.54 -0.10
CA SER A 279 4.70 2.52 0.34
C SER A 279 4.17 2.90 1.72
N GLN A 280 2.91 2.58 2.02
CA GLN A 280 2.27 2.85 3.31
C GLN A 280 2.35 4.36 3.66
N ILE A 281 1.74 5.19 2.83
CA ILE A 281 1.66 6.63 3.10
C ILE A 281 0.63 6.85 4.20
N SER A 282 1.09 7.22 5.39
CA SER A 282 0.23 7.36 6.56
C SER A 282 -0.56 8.68 6.59
N ALA A 283 -0.04 9.73 5.96
CA ALA A 283 -0.63 11.07 5.96
C ALA A 283 -1.11 11.49 4.57
N ILE A 284 -2.40 11.83 4.45
CA ILE A 284 -3.03 12.25 3.18
C ILE A 284 -2.41 13.54 2.60
N GLY A 285 -1.84 14.41 3.44
CA GLY A 285 -1.20 15.65 3.00
C GLY A 285 -0.06 15.42 1.99
N VAL A 286 0.76 14.40 2.22
CA VAL A 286 1.88 14.03 1.33
C VAL A 286 1.36 13.67 -0.07
N LEU A 287 0.26 12.92 -0.15
CA LEU A 287 -0.39 12.60 -1.42
C LEU A 287 -0.87 13.86 -2.15
N LYS A 288 -1.51 14.78 -1.43
CA LYS A 288 -2.03 16.03 -2.02
C LYS A 288 -0.93 16.88 -2.64
N ASP A 289 0.21 16.99 -1.98
CA ASP A 289 1.34 17.76 -2.49
C ASP A 289 1.95 17.11 -3.74
N ALA A 290 2.12 15.78 -3.71
CA ALA A 290 2.58 15.02 -4.86
C ALA A 290 1.63 15.12 -6.08
N LEU A 291 0.32 15.09 -5.85
CA LEU A 291 -0.68 15.22 -6.90
C LEU A 291 -0.66 16.60 -7.57
N LYS A 292 -0.42 17.68 -6.79
CA LYS A 292 -0.27 19.04 -7.35
C LYS A 292 0.94 19.11 -8.29
N GLU A 293 2.09 18.61 -7.85
CA GLU A 293 3.32 18.60 -8.64
C GLU A 293 3.16 17.74 -9.91
N ALA A 294 2.62 16.53 -9.77
CA ALA A 294 2.38 15.62 -10.89
C ALA A 294 1.37 16.20 -11.91
N GLY A 295 0.32 16.87 -11.42
CA GLY A 295 -0.65 17.54 -12.28
C GLY A 295 -0.01 18.65 -13.13
N GLN A 296 0.93 19.40 -12.56
CA GLN A 296 1.69 20.41 -13.32
C GLN A 296 2.57 19.74 -14.40
N ILE A 297 3.34 18.71 -14.03
CA ILE A 297 4.20 17.98 -14.99
C ILE A 297 3.36 17.40 -16.12
N TYR A 298 2.20 16.78 -15.80
CA TYR A 298 1.29 16.21 -16.79
C TYR A 298 0.82 17.26 -17.80
N THR A 299 0.37 18.42 -17.33
CA THR A 299 -0.13 19.49 -18.20
C THR A 299 0.98 20.15 -19.03
N GLU A 300 2.22 20.25 -18.51
CA GLU A 300 3.37 20.73 -19.28
C GLU A 300 3.78 19.74 -20.37
N LEU A 301 3.75 18.43 -20.12
CA LEU A 301 4.00 17.42 -21.15
C LEU A 301 3.01 17.53 -22.32
N MET A 302 1.73 17.79 -22.02
CA MET A 302 0.74 18.08 -23.06
C MET A 302 1.05 19.36 -23.83
N ALA A 303 1.45 20.44 -23.15
CA ALA A 303 1.86 21.69 -23.78
C ALA A 303 3.08 21.55 -24.71
N LEU A 304 3.97 20.59 -24.38
CA LEU A 304 5.12 20.20 -25.19
C LEU A 304 4.73 19.32 -26.39
N GLY A 305 3.46 18.97 -26.54
CA GLY A 305 2.93 18.22 -27.69
C GLY A 305 2.88 16.71 -27.51
N ALA A 306 3.13 16.18 -26.31
CA ALA A 306 2.92 14.76 -26.02
C ALA A 306 1.41 14.49 -25.84
N PRO A 307 0.81 13.49 -26.53
CA PRO A 307 -0.61 13.18 -26.41
C PRO A 307 -0.88 12.36 -25.15
N MET A 308 -0.68 12.99 -24.00
CA MET A 308 -0.86 12.36 -22.70
C MET A 308 -2.30 11.87 -22.50
N GLY A 309 -2.48 10.61 -22.16
CA GLY A 309 -3.82 10.00 -21.95
C GLY A 309 -3.96 9.28 -20.63
N TYR A 310 -2.86 9.08 -19.89
CA TYR A 310 -2.81 8.31 -18.65
C TYR A 310 -2.00 9.04 -17.58
N LEU A 311 -2.52 9.02 -16.37
CA LEU A 311 -1.78 9.42 -15.18
C LEU A 311 -1.81 8.29 -14.18
N ASP A 312 -0.66 7.71 -13.88
CA ASP A 312 -0.47 6.67 -12.89
C ASP A 312 0.10 7.28 -11.61
N VAL A 313 -0.72 7.29 -10.57
CA VAL A 313 -0.36 7.84 -9.27
C VAL A 313 0.49 6.86 -8.43
N GLY A 314 0.87 5.73 -9.02
CA GLY A 314 1.66 4.69 -8.38
C GLY A 314 0.95 4.02 -7.21
N GLY A 315 1.75 3.51 -6.29
CA GLY A 315 1.26 2.95 -5.04
C GLY A 315 1.18 3.99 -3.92
N GLY A 316 1.14 3.48 -2.69
CA GLY A 316 1.16 4.34 -1.50
C GLY A 316 -0.14 4.35 -0.72
N LEU A 317 -1.28 3.93 -1.30
CA LEU A 317 -2.52 3.75 -0.54
C LEU A 317 -2.25 2.82 0.65
N GLY A 318 -2.28 3.41 1.84
CA GLY A 318 -1.93 2.74 3.08
C GLY A 318 -3.06 1.88 3.64
N VAL A 319 -2.68 1.04 4.61
CA VAL A 319 -3.58 0.18 5.37
C VAL A 319 -3.41 0.52 6.85
N ASP A 320 -4.52 0.61 7.54
CA ASP A 320 -4.54 0.78 8.98
C ASP A 320 -4.37 -0.58 9.64
N TYR A 321 -3.12 -0.95 10.00
CA TYR A 321 -2.80 -2.26 10.58
C TYR A 321 -3.08 -2.33 12.07
N ASP A 322 -3.04 -1.22 12.79
CA ASP A 322 -3.23 -1.17 14.23
C ASP A 322 -4.59 -0.59 14.66
N GLY A 323 -5.39 -0.12 13.69
CA GLY A 323 -6.73 0.40 13.95
C GLY A 323 -6.77 1.78 14.59
N SER A 324 -5.63 2.47 14.74
CA SER A 324 -5.56 3.75 15.46
C SER A 324 -6.07 4.95 14.65
N LYS A 325 -6.16 4.83 13.32
CA LYS A 325 -6.56 5.91 12.38
C LYS A 325 -5.71 7.17 12.54
N THR A 326 -4.42 6.98 12.82
CA THR A 326 -3.43 8.05 12.98
C THR A 326 -2.47 8.12 11.79
N ASN A 327 -1.54 9.08 11.81
CA ASN A 327 -0.43 9.15 10.84
C ASN A 327 0.79 8.31 11.24
N PHE A 328 0.65 7.41 12.22
CA PHE A 328 1.70 6.47 12.60
C PHE A 328 2.05 5.51 11.45
N TYR A 329 3.28 5.01 11.37
CA TYR A 329 3.76 4.21 10.24
C TYR A 329 2.96 2.91 10.01
N ALA A 330 2.31 2.37 11.05
CA ALA A 330 1.44 1.19 10.96
C ALA A 330 -0.05 1.55 10.74
N SER A 331 -0.38 2.83 10.57
CA SER A 331 -1.73 3.32 10.41
C SER A 331 -1.87 4.30 9.24
N VAL A 332 -3.06 4.83 9.03
CA VAL A 332 -3.37 5.89 8.07
C VAL A 332 -4.47 6.82 8.61
N ASN A 333 -4.32 8.12 8.38
CA ASN A 333 -5.29 9.13 8.81
C ASN A 333 -6.38 9.45 7.77
N TYR A 334 -6.60 8.56 6.80
CA TYR A 334 -7.56 8.75 5.72
C TYR A 334 -8.19 7.43 5.27
N THR A 335 -9.32 7.52 4.61
CA THR A 335 -10.02 6.37 4.03
C THR A 335 -9.69 6.19 2.54
N MET A 336 -10.01 5.01 1.98
CA MET A 336 -9.92 4.76 0.54
C MET A 336 -10.75 5.77 -0.27
N GLN A 337 -11.91 6.22 0.26
CA GLN A 337 -12.73 7.24 -0.39
C GLN A 337 -12.05 8.62 -0.37
N ASN A 338 -11.38 9.00 0.72
CA ASN A 338 -10.60 10.25 0.75
C ASN A 338 -9.48 10.22 -0.29
N TYR A 339 -8.75 9.10 -0.37
CA TYR A 339 -7.72 8.89 -1.39
C TYR A 339 -8.26 9.11 -2.81
N ALA A 340 -9.35 8.41 -3.17
CA ALA A 340 -9.96 8.54 -4.48
C ALA A 340 -10.45 9.96 -4.78
N ASN A 341 -11.06 10.63 -3.79
CA ASN A 341 -11.52 12.01 -3.92
C ASN A 341 -10.35 12.97 -4.22
N ASP A 342 -9.25 12.86 -3.48
CA ASP A 342 -8.10 13.75 -3.64
C ASP A 342 -7.39 13.54 -4.99
N VAL A 343 -7.24 12.28 -5.43
CA VAL A 343 -6.68 11.96 -6.75
C VAL A 343 -7.52 12.58 -7.87
N VAL A 344 -8.83 12.34 -7.86
CA VAL A 344 -9.73 12.83 -8.91
C VAL A 344 -9.81 14.35 -8.92
N ALA A 345 -9.97 14.99 -7.75
CA ALA A 345 -10.09 16.44 -7.64
C ALA A 345 -8.82 17.15 -8.12
N ALA A 346 -7.65 16.75 -7.59
CA ALA A 346 -6.39 17.43 -7.89
C ALA A 346 -6.05 17.39 -9.41
N ILE A 347 -6.25 16.24 -10.05
CA ILE A 347 -5.94 16.10 -11.48
C ILE A 347 -6.96 16.82 -12.36
N LYS A 348 -8.24 16.80 -11.97
CA LYS A 348 -9.25 17.60 -12.63
C LYS A 348 -8.88 19.08 -12.59
N ASP A 349 -8.56 19.60 -11.40
CA ASP A 349 -8.25 21.03 -11.24
C ASP A 349 -7.03 21.44 -12.05
N ALA A 350 -5.97 20.62 -12.07
CA ALA A 350 -4.78 20.89 -12.90
C ALA A 350 -5.09 20.96 -14.40
N CYS A 351 -5.90 20.03 -14.92
CA CYS A 351 -6.30 20.03 -16.33
C CYS A 351 -7.24 21.18 -16.66
N MET A 352 -8.20 21.50 -15.79
CA MET A 352 -9.15 22.59 -15.99
C MET A 352 -8.47 23.95 -16.05
N GLN A 353 -7.47 24.21 -15.20
CA GLN A 353 -6.72 25.48 -15.19
C GLN A 353 -6.06 25.78 -16.53
N LYS A 354 -5.70 24.73 -17.29
CA LYS A 354 -5.07 24.86 -18.60
C LYS A 354 -6.00 24.51 -19.78
N ASN A 355 -7.28 24.27 -19.50
CA ASN A 355 -8.29 23.86 -20.48
C ASN A 355 -7.87 22.62 -21.29
N LEU A 356 -7.32 21.62 -20.59
CA LEU A 356 -6.85 20.37 -21.16
C LEU A 356 -7.80 19.21 -20.81
N PRO A 357 -7.89 18.16 -21.67
CA PRO A 357 -8.63 16.96 -21.35
C PRO A 357 -8.00 16.23 -20.16
N VAL A 358 -8.86 15.59 -19.34
CA VAL A 358 -8.42 14.80 -18.20
C VAL A 358 -7.95 13.41 -18.64
N PRO A 359 -6.93 12.81 -17.95
CA PRO A 359 -6.43 11.47 -18.27
C PRO A 359 -7.33 10.34 -17.74
N THR A 360 -7.09 9.13 -18.21
CA THR A 360 -7.40 7.91 -17.46
C THR A 360 -6.51 7.87 -16.22
N LEU A 361 -7.12 7.75 -15.04
CA LEU A 361 -6.40 7.61 -13.77
C LEU A 361 -6.03 6.16 -13.52
N ILE A 362 -4.80 5.92 -13.07
CA ILE A 362 -4.30 4.61 -12.72
C ILE A 362 -3.76 4.67 -11.28
N SER A 363 -3.93 3.60 -10.51
CA SER A 363 -3.21 3.41 -9.25
C SER A 363 -2.69 1.99 -9.10
N GLU A 364 -1.51 1.86 -8.47
CA GLU A 364 -0.82 0.60 -8.18
C GLU A 364 -1.00 0.20 -6.71
N SER A 365 -2.24 0.05 -6.27
CA SER A 365 -2.60 -0.10 -4.85
C SER A 365 -2.47 -1.54 -4.32
N GLY A 366 -1.31 -2.17 -4.51
CA GLY A 366 -1.09 -3.59 -4.19
C GLY A 366 -1.34 -3.94 -2.72
N ARG A 367 -0.72 -3.22 -1.78
CA ARG A 367 -0.89 -3.40 -0.35
C ARG A 367 -2.36 -3.32 0.07
N ALA A 368 -3.06 -2.30 -0.36
CA ALA A 368 -4.45 -2.08 -0.02
C ALA A 368 -5.39 -3.19 -0.51
N LEU A 369 -5.03 -3.91 -1.56
CA LEU A 369 -5.79 -5.05 -2.06
C LEU A 369 -5.50 -6.33 -1.30
N THR A 370 -4.24 -6.57 -0.92
CA THR A 370 -3.80 -7.89 -0.43
C THR A 370 -3.62 -7.99 1.08
N ALA A 371 -3.66 -6.89 1.84
CA ALA A 371 -3.33 -6.92 3.26
C ALA A 371 -4.27 -7.80 4.10
N HIS A 372 -5.56 -7.82 3.79
CA HIS A 372 -6.58 -8.51 4.59
C HIS A 372 -6.89 -9.94 4.12
N GLN A 373 -6.33 -10.40 2.99
CA GLN A 373 -6.73 -11.64 2.34
C GLN A 373 -6.22 -12.92 3.03
N SER A 374 -5.34 -12.80 4.03
CA SER A 374 -4.78 -13.96 4.71
C SER A 374 -4.62 -13.72 6.21
N VAL A 375 -4.78 -14.80 6.97
CA VAL A 375 -4.59 -14.85 8.42
C VAL A 375 -3.57 -15.93 8.73
N LEU A 376 -2.59 -15.60 9.57
CA LEU A 376 -1.64 -16.54 10.13
C LEU A 376 -2.11 -16.91 11.56
N VAL A 377 -2.32 -18.20 11.81
CA VAL A 377 -2.66 -18.74 13.12
C VAL A 377 -1.50 -19.60 13.62
N PHE A 378 -1.02 -19.33 14.82
CA PHE A 378 0.11 -20.04 15.43
C PHE A 378 -0.03 -20.11 16.96
N ASP A 379 0.73 -21.02 17.60
CA ASP A 379 0.81 -21.15 19.04
C ASP A 379 1.84 -20.19 19.64
N ILE A 380 1.59 -19.76 20.87
CA ILE A 380 2.59 -19.05 21.68
C ILE A 380 3.44 -20.11 22.39
N LEU A 381 4.73 -20.18 22.03
CA LEU A 381 5.65 -21.19 22.60
C LEU A 381 6.31 -20.72 23.90
N GLY A 382 6.35 -19.43 24.15
CA GLY A 382 6.96 -18.85 25.33
C GLY A 382 6.95 -17.33 25.30
N THR A 383 7.24 -16.73 26.44
CA THR A 383 7.35 -15.27 26.61
C THR A 383 8.78 -14.91 27.05
N SER A 384 9.23 -13.72 26.69
CA SER A 384 10.47 -13.14 27.19
C SER A 384 10.12 -11.87 27.94
N GLU A 385 10.42 -11.84 29.21
CA GLU A 385 10.19 -10.68 30.06
C GLU A 385 11.50 -9.93 30.28
N VAL A 386 11.46 -8.62 30.16
CA VAL A 386 12.57 -7.75 30.56
C VAL A 386 12.31 -7.30 31.99
N LEU A 387 13.25 -7.63 32.90
CA LEU A 387 13.21 -7.09 34.25
C LEU A 387 13.31 -5.57 34.18
N GLN A 388 12.30 -4.89 34.67
CA GLN A 388 12.25 -3.42 34.66
C GLN A 388 12.31 -2.90 36.09
N ASP A 389 13.26 -2.01 36.35
CA ASP A 389 13.18 -1.15 37.53
C ASP A 389 12.08 -0.12 37.33
N VAL A 390 11.30 0.15 38.36
CA VAL A 390 10.27 1.20 38.31
C VAL A 390 10.97 2.54 38.07
N PRO A 391 10.60 3.27 37.01
CA PRO A 391 11.26 4.53 36.71
C PRO A 391 11.01 5.56 37.82
N THR A 392 12.06 6.29 38.20
CA THR A 392 11.96 7.36 39.16
C THR A 392 11.35 8.62 38.52
N CYS A 393 10.49 9.33 39.28
CA CYS A 393 9.91 10.56 38.80
C CYS A 393 11.01 11.57 38.42
N PRO A 394 11.04 12.10 37.19
CA PRO A 394 12.02 13.08 36.78
C PRO A 394 11.82 14.41 37.53
N THR A 395 12.93 15.11 37.81
CA THR A 395 12.86 16.43 38.45
C THR A 395 12.24 17.48 37.49
N GLU A 396 11.75 18.61 38.02
CA GLU A 396 11.21 19.70 37.18
C GLU A 396 12.25 20.26 36.21
N SER A 397 13.53 20.14 36.51
CA SER A 397 14.65 20.56 35.64
C SER A 397 15.05 19.50 34.62
N ALA A 398 14.48 18.31 34.63
CA ALA A 398 14.76 17.27 33.65
C ALA A 398 14.31 17.67 32.23
N HIS A 399 15.00 17.14 31.23
CA HIS A 399 14.63 17.40 29.84
C HIS A 399 13.15 17.07 29.56
N ILE A 400 12.52 17.87 28.72
CA ILE A 400 11.08 17.74 28.43
C ILE A 400 10.71 16.32 27.95
N VAL A 401 11.55 15.71 27.11
CA VAL A 401 11.34 14.35 26.59
C VAL A 401 11.26 13.30 27.70
N LEU A 402 12.10 13.42 28.75
CA LEU A 402 12.06 12.50 29.90
C LEU A 402 10.78 12.68 30.73
N ARG A 403 10.31 13.93 30.86
CA ARG A 403 9.05 14.23 31.56
C ARG A 403 7.86 13.69 30.79
N ASN A 404 7.84 13.86 29.47
CA ASN A 404 6.79 13.32 28.61
C ASN A 404 6.77 11.77 28.63
N LEU A 405 7.94 11.11 28.55
CA LEU A 405 8.03 9.66 28.70
C LEU A 405 7.49 9.17 30.05
N TYR A 406 7.81 9.88 31.14
CA TYR A 406 7.31 9.53 32.47
C TYR A 406 5.81 9.77 32.59
N GLU A 407 5.28 10.84 32.01
CA GLU A 407 3.86 11.11 31.94
C GLU A 407 3.12 10.01 31.17
N THR A 408 3.63 9.64 29.97
CA THR A 408 3.09 8.51 29.20
C THR A 408 3.07 7.23 30.02
N TYR A 409 4.17 6.91 30.74
CA TYR A 409 4.27 5.74 31.59
C TYR A 409 3.23 5.73 32.71
N THR A 410 2.98 6.87 33.36
CA THR A 410 2.06 6.98 34.51
C THR A 410 0.59 7.08 34.10
N THR A 411 0.30 7.43 32.84
CA THR A 411 -1.07 7.64 32.32
C THR A 411 -1.54 6.48 31.43
N ILE A 412 -0.70 5.46 31.17
CA ILE A 412 -1.07 4.31 30.35
C ILE A 412 -2.24 3.54 30.97
N ARG A 413 -3.22 3.21 30.14
CA ARG A 413 -4.43 2.46 30.49
C ARG A 413 -4.80 1.52 29.34
N PRO A 414 -5.67 0.52 29.54
CA PRO A 414 -6.17 -0.32 28.47
C PRO A 414 -6.76 0.46 27.29
N GLU A 415 -7.40 1.60 27.52
CA GLU A 415 -8.08 2.41 26.50
C GLU A 415 -7.11 3.25 25.66
N ASN A 416 -5.91 3.58 26.17
CA ASN A 416 -4.94 4.44 25.48
C ASN A 416 -3.58 3.77 25.21
N TYR A 417 -3.43 2.48 25.44
CA TYR A 417 -2.10 1.82 25.38
C TYR A 417 -1.41 1.94 24.01
N GLN A 418 -2.17 1.97 22.91
CA GLN A 418 -1.59 2.15 21.58
C GLN A 418 -1.08 3.57 21.36
N GLU A 419 -1.85 4.57 21.77
CA GLU A 419 -1.43 5.98 21.73
C GLU A 419 -0.19 6.17 22.60
N ALA A 420 -0.21 5.66 23.82
CA ALA A 420 0.91 5.69 24.75
C ALA A 420 2.16 4.99 24.15
N TYR A 421 2.00 3.88 23.43
CA TYR A 421 3.10 3.23 22.73
C TYR A 421 3.66 4.10 21.59
N HIS A 422 2.79 4.75 20.82
CA HIS A 422 3.22 5.67 19.74
C HIS A 422 3.99 6.85 20.31
N ASP A 423 3.48 7.48 21.36
CA ASP A 423 4.12 8.62 22.05
C ASP A 423 5.47 8.20 22.64
N ALA A 424 5.52 7.07 23.35
CA ALA A 424 6.77 6.56 23.92
C ALA A 424 7.82 6.25 22.84
N THR A 425 7.40 5.73 21.68
CA THR A 425 8.29 5.48 20.55
C THR A 425 8.84 6.76 19.96
N GLN A 426 7.98 7.78 19.77
CA GLN A 426 8.37 9.09 19.28
C GLN A 426 9.36 9.77 20.25
N PHE A 427 9.04 9.82 21.54
CA PHE A 427 9.91 10.44 22.54
C PHE A 427 11.25 9.72 22.68
N LYS A 428 11.28 8.39 22.51
CA LYS A 428 12.53 7.62 22.48
C LYS A 428 13.41 8.07 21.29
N ASP A 429 12.82 8.20 20.11
CA ASP A 429 13.54 8.61 18.90
C ASP A 429 14.05 10.05 19.04
N GLU A 430 13.26 10.96 19.62
CA GLU A 430 13.68 12.32 19.96
C GLU A 430 14.83 12.35 20.98
N ALA A 431 14.84 11.42 21.94
CA ALA A 431 15.90 11.33 22.94
C ALA A 431 17.23 10.81 22.38
N ILE A 432 17.21 10.07 21.27
CA ILE A 432 18.38 9.47 20.63
C ILE A 432 18.97 10.39 19.56
N SER A 433 18.16 11.29 18.97
CA SER A 433 18.56 12.25 17.94
C SER A 433 19.34 13.44 18.52
#